data_771bc1ed2e716084d39e2257a3d58566
#
_entry.id   771bc1ed2e716084d39e2257a3d58566
#
_cell.length_a   1.000
_cell.length_b   1.000
_cell.length_c   1.000
_cell.angle_alpha   90.00
_cell.angle_beta   90.00
_cell.angle_gamma   90.00
#
_symmetry.space_group_name_H-M   'P 1'
#
loop_
_entity.id
_entity.type
_entity.pdbx_description
1 polymer ?
#
loop_
_entity_poly.entity_id
_entity_poly.type
_entity_poly.pdbx_seq_one_letter_code
_entity_poly.pdbx_strand_id
1 'polypeptide(L)'
;MKDKRAFKFFAMLVVIALLIYLAFFGLGPKDAKIIKGASDIRTGIDIRGGISAIMVPDYPEGTEGRDVAQDLESARSIIELRLDAKGIYDKTLNVDQTNQRIILDIPWAQNETKYDPRAALDELGSTGRLTFRAVSYEEAQKPIDEIPATGEIILDGEDIKTASYFYNSNTRYYNVELEFNDSGVEKFAQATGRMVGQFIGIFIDDKCISCPRVKEQITTNKASIDGDFTVEEAKDLADKIRFGALPVPLKVVSVDTISAQLGQGALEI
;
A
#
# COMPACT_ATOMS: atom_id res chain seq x y z
N MET A 1 -3.09 -67.72 6.60
CA MET A 1 -3.11 -66.66 7.65
C MET A 1 -1.91 -65.69 7.57
N LYS A 2 -0.80 -66.05 6.91
CA LYS A 2 0.42 -65.18 6.80
C LYS A 2 0.15 -63.94 5.88
N ASP A 3 -0.64 -64.10 4.81
CA ASP A 3 -0.85 -62.99 3.82
C ASP A 3 -1.61 -61.79 4.38
N LYS A 4 -2.56 -61.98 5.30
CA LYS A 4 -3.32 -60.87 5.90
C LYS A 4 -2.46 -59.96 6.80
N ARG A 5 -1.42 -60.48 7.43
CA ARG A 5 -0.51 -59.71 8.24
C ARG A 5 0.45 -58.88 7.38
N ALA A 6 0.98 -59.52 6.32
CA ALA A 6 1.81 -58.81 5.34
C ALA A 6 1.03 -57.68 4.65
N PHE A 7 -0.22 -57.96 4.22
CA PHE A 7 -1.08 -56.94 3.64
C PHE A 7 -1.33 -55.73 4.57
N LYS A 8 -1.62 -55.99 5.87
CA LYS A 8 -1.79 -54.91 6.86
C LYS A 8 -0.52 -54.12 7.05
N PHE A 9 0.63 -54.78 7.05
CA PHE A 9 1.92 -54.12 7.18
C PHE A 9 2.21 -53.21 5.98
N PHE A 10 2.00 -53.68 4.74
CA PHE A 10 2.17 -52.84 3.56
C PHE A 10 1.14 -51.73 3.45
N ALA A 11 -0.11 -51.97 3.87
CA ALA A 11 -1.11 -50.92 3.93
C ALA A 11 -0.73 -49.82 4.91
N MET A 12 -0.15 -50.18 6.08
CA MET A 12 0.35 -49.21 7.06
C MET A 12 1.53 -48.40 6.49
N LEU A 13 2.45 -49.02 5.77
CA LEU A 13 3.57 -48.32 5.13
C LEU A 13 3.08 -47.31 4.07
N VAL A 14 2.08 -47.67 3.27
CA VAL A 14 1.47 -46.77 2.28
C VAL A 14 0.82 -45.56 2.97
N VAL A 15 0.09 -45.81 4.05
CA VAL A 15 -0.52 -44.70 4.83
C VAL A 15 0.58 -43.76 5.41
N ILE A 16 1.64 -44.30 5.97
CA ILE A 16 2.75 -43.52 6.49
C ILE A 16 3.43 -42.73 5.36
N ALA A 17 3.69 -43.33 4.22
CA ALA A 17 4.25 -42.66 3.05
C ALA A 17 3.34 -41.53 2.54
N LEU A 18 2.03 -41.78 2.52
CA LEU A 18 1.03 -40.77 2.13
C LEU A 18 1.00 -39.59 3.14
N LEU A 19 1.07 -39.89 4.43
CA LEU A 19 1.13 -38.85 5.47
C LEU A 19 2.42 -38.02 5.38
N ILE A 20 3.57 -38.66 5.13
CA ILE A 20 4.84 -37.97 4.90
C ILE A 20 4.75 -37.11 3.65
N TYR A 21 4.19 -37.62 2.56
CA TYR A 21 3.99 -36.86 1.33
C TYR A 21 3.09 -35.62 1.57
N LEU A 22 1.95 -35.81 2.25
CA LEU A 22 1.04 -34.71 2.63
C LEU A 22 1.72 -33.68 3.55
N ALA A 23 2.51 -34.13 4.51
CA ALA A 23 3.25 -33.26 5.42
C ALA A 23 4.30 -32.40 4.70
N PHE A 24 4.97 -32.95 3.67
CA PHE A 24 6.00 -32.21 2.94
C PHE A 24 5.42 -31.33 1.82
N PHE A 25 4.51 -31.86 1.00
CA PHE A 25 4.04 -31.19 -0.22
C PHE A 25 2.67 -30.51 -0.07
N GLY A 26 1.94 -30.83 1.01
CA GLY A 26 0.57 -30.33 1.19
C GLY A 26 -0.44 -31.00 0.26
N LEU A 27 -1.67 -30.48 0.24
CA LEU A 27 -2.78 -30.97 -0.58
C LEU A 27 -3.39 -29.80 -1.38
N GLY A 28 -3.47 -29.94 -2.70
CA GLY A 28 -4.11 -28.98 -3.61
C GLY A 28 -3.16 -28.49 -4.72
N PRO A 29 -3.69 -27.75 -5.71
CA PRO A 29 -2.90 -27.16 -6.77
C PRO A 29 -1.95 -26.08 -6.21
N LYS A 30 -0.84 -25.81 -6.92
CA LYS A 30 0.23 -24.90 -6.43
C LYS A 30 -0.27 -23.53 -5.96
N ASP A 31 -1.30 -23.00 -6.63
CA ASP A 31 -1.83 -21.66 -6.37
C ASP A 31 -3.03 -21.62 -5.40
N ALA A 32 -3.57 -22.80 -5.01
CA ALA A 32 -4.73 -22.90 -4.12
C ALA A 32 -4.67 -24.16 -3.25
N LYS A 33 -3.62 -24.31 -2.44
CA LYS A 33 -3.46 -25.45 -1.54
C LYS A 33 -4.46 -25.40 -0.39
N ILE A 34 -5.20 -26.49 -0.21
CA ILE A 34 -6.14 -26.70 0.91
C ILE A 34 -5.35 -26.94 2.22
N ILE A 35 -4.25 -27.71 2.12
CA ILE A 35 -3.35 -27.97 3.24
C ILE A 35 -1.93 -27.60 2.79
N LYS A 36 -1.29 -26.67 3.51
CA LYS A 36 0.09 -26.27 3.27
C LYS A 36 1.03 -27.33 3.82
N GLY A 37 2.03 -27.73 3.03
CA GLY A 37 3.09 -28.66 3.46
C GLY A 37 4.28 -27.93 4.06
N ALA A 38 5.27 -28.71 4.55
CA ALA A 38 6.52 -28.15 5.07
C ALA A 38 7.29 -27.30 4.03
N SER A 39 7.16 -27.66 2.74
CA SER A 39 7.73 -26.89 1.62
C SER A 39 7.08 -25.50 1.45
N ASP A 40 5.91 -25.26 2.04
CA ASP A 40 5.19 -24.01 1.96
C ASP A 40 5.39 -23.14 3.23
N ILE A 41 6.20 -23.63 4.18
CA ILE A 41 6.59 -22.87 5.36
C ILE A 41 7.43 -21.68 4.89
N ARG A 42 6.93 -20.49 5.18
CA ARG A 42 7.60 -19.25 4.87
C ARG A 42 8.77 -19.08 5.84
N THR A 43 9.96 -19.07 5.30
CA THR A 43 11.17 -18.80 6.07
C THR A 43 11.41 -17.30 6.13
N GLY A 44 11.81 -16.79 7.31
CA GLY A 44 12.08 -15.38 7.50
C GLY A 44 13.25 -14.85 6.66
N ILE A 45 13.47 -13.56 6.75
CA ILE A 45 14.52 -12.81 6.05
C ILE A 45 15.93 -13.40 6.26
N ASP A 46 16.19 -14.03 7.40
CA ASP A 46 17.47 -14.65 7.73
C ASP A 46 17.80 -15.86 6.85
N ILE A 47 16.80 -16.55 6.30
CA ILE A 47 16.97 -17.77 5.50
C ILE A 47 16.84 -17.48 4.01
N ARG A 48 15.88 -16.62 3.62
CA ARG A 48 15.64 -16.28 2.21
C ARG A 48 16.42 -15.07 1.74
N GLY A 49 16.94 -14.30 2.67
CA GLY A 49 17.36 -12.93 2.41
C GLY A 49 16.17 -11.99 2.24
N GLY A 50 16.45 -10.73 2.14
CA GLY A 50 15.41 -9.72 2.04
C GLY A 50 15.95 -8.32 2.26
N ILE A 51 15.04 -7.42 2.55
CA ILE A 51 15.31 -6.03 2.89
C ILE A 51 14.87 -5.80 4.32
N SER A 52 15.74 -5.20 5.11
CA SER A 52 15.41 -4.63 6.41
C SER A 52 15.53 -3.11 6.31
N ALA A 53 14.44 -2.40 6.54
CA ALA A 53 14.40 -0.95 6.48
C ALA A 53 14.03 -0.35 7.82
N ILE A 54 14.71 0.74 8.18
CA ILE A 54 14.39 1.54 9.36
C ILE A 54 13.82 2.87 8.90
N MET A 55 12.60 3.18 9.36
CA MET A 55 11.91 4.43 9.10
C MET A 55 11.69 5.18 10.40
N VAL A 56 11.95 6.48 10.38
CA VAL A 56 11.72 7.39 11.52
C VAL A 56 10.72 8.45 11.12
N PRO A 57 9.90 8.95 12.06
CA PRO A 57 9.01 10.06 11.79
C PRO A 57 9.80 11.33 11.49
N ASP A 58 9.41 12.04 10.43
CA ASP A 58 10.00 13.30 9.99
C ASP A 58 9.02 14.45 10.32
N TYR A 59 9.02 14.86 11.58
CA TYR A 59 8.12 15.91 12.03
C TYR A 59 8.54 17.27 11.47
N PRO A 60 7.62 18.02 10.85
CA PRO A 60 7.88 19.42 10.50
C PRO A 60 8.22 20.26 11.75
N GLU A 61 9.05 21.29 11.58
CA GLU A 61 9.38 22.22 12.66
C GLU A 61 8.09 22.83 13.26
N GLY A 62 8.01 22.88 14.59
CA GLY A 62 6.85 23.43 15.31
C GLY A 62 5.74 22.42 15.64
N THR A 63 5.96 21.12 15.44
CA THR A 63 4.99 20.04 15.76
C THR A 63 5.18 19.52 17.20
N GLU A 64 5.39 20.39 18.18
CA GLU A 64 5.57 19.98 19.57
C GLU A 64 4.26 19.44 20.18
N GLY A 65 4.36 18.42 21.05
CA GLY A 65 3.23 17.89 21.84
C GLY A 65 2.42 16.77 21.20
N ARG A 66 2.88 16.18 20.10
CA ARG A 66 2.23 14.99 19.51
C ARG A 66 2.57 13.71 20.26
N ASP A 67 1.63 12.77 20.25
CA ASP A 67 1.85 11.42 20.76
C ASP A 67 2.57 10.57 19.69
N VAL A 68 3.91 10.57 19.75
CA VAL A 68 4.77 9.84 18.82
C VAL A 68 4.45 8.33 18.82
N ALA A 69 4.07 7.77 19.97
CA ALA A 69 3.74 6.36 20.06
C ALA A 69 2.46 6.04 19.28
N GLN A 70 1.45 6.88 19.40
CA GLN A 70 0.19 6.74 18.66
C GLN A 70 0.41 6.98 17.15
N ASP A 71 1.20 7.97 16.78
CA ASP A 71 1.53 8.26 15.37
C ASP A 71 2.25 7.07 14.71
N LEU A 72 3.20 6.44 15.39
CA LEU A 72 3.92 5.26 14.90
C LEU A 72 3.01 4.03 14.74
N GLU A 73 2.10 3.77 15.68
CA GLU A 73 1.16 2.65 15.56
C GLU A 73 0.15 2.87 14.42
N SER A 74 -0.33 4.10 14.27
CA SER A 74 -1.19 4.48 13.15
C SER A 74 -0.47 4.33 11.82
N ALA A 75 0.77 4.83 11.73
CA ALA A 75 1.61 4.70 10.54
C ALA A 75 1.89 3.22 10.21
N ARG A 76 2.22 2.39 11.21
CA ARG A 76 2.40 0.95 11.03
C ARG A 76 1.17 0.31 10.37
N SER A 77 -0.02 0.63 10.89
CA SER A 77 -1.27 0.06 10.37
C SER A 77 -1.53 0.46 8.91
N ILE A 78 -1.26 1.70 8.55
CA ILE A 78 -1.42 2.21 7.18
C ILE A 78 -0.38 1.57 6.24
N ILE A 79 0.89 1.46 6.66
CA ILE A 79 1.94 0.80 5.88
C ILE A 79 1.58 -0.67 5.64
N GLU A 80 1.06 -1.36 6.66
CA GLU A 80 0.60 -2.75 6.53
C GLU A 80 -0.46 -2.89 5.44
N LEU A 81 -1.48 -2.01 5.43
CA LEU A 81 -2.52 -1.99 4.40
C LEU A 81 -1.96 -1.69 3.00
N ARG A 82 -1.03 -0.74 2.90
CA ARG A 82 -0.37 -0.40 1.62
C ARG A 82 0.44 -1.57 1.06
N LEU A 83 1.17 -2.29 1.92
CA LEU A 83 1.94 -3.48 1.54
C LEU A 83 1.01 -4.63 1.11
N ASP A 84 -0.10 -4.85 1.83
CA ASP A 84 -1.09 -5.86 1.48
C ASP A 84 -1.73 -5.58 0.11
N ALA A 85 -2.04 -4.33 -0.19
CA ALA A 85 -2.55 -3.92 -1.50
C ALA A 85 -1.56 -4.14 -2.65
N LYS A 86 -0.26 -4.04 -2.36
CA LYS A 86 0.83 -4.39 -3.32
C LYS A 86 1.10 -5.90 -3.38
N GLY A 87 0.36 -6.73 -2.63
CA GLY A 87 0.53 -8.19 -2.59
C GLY A 87 1.70 -8.67 -1.75
N ILE A 88 2.32 -7.78 -0.96
CA ILE A 88 3.44 -8.09 -0.07
C ILE A 88 2.86 -8.52 1.29
N TYR A 89 2.50 -9.79 1.38
CA TYR A 89 1.92 -10.36 2.60
C TYR A 89 2.99 -10.88 3.57
N ASP A 90 4.15 -11.28 3.04
CA ASP A 90 5.29 -11.78 3.82
C ASP A 90 6.13 -10.61 4.29
N LYS A 91 5.73 -9.99 5.37
CA LYS A 91 6.42 -8.85 5.96
C LYS A 91 6.37 -8.92 7.47
N THR A 92 7.33 -8.30 8.11
CA THR A 92 7.32 -8.04 9.55
C THR A 92 7.42 -6.54 9.78
N LEU A 93 6.45 -5.97 10.49
CA LEU A 93 6.41 -4.57 10.87
C LEU A 93 6.44 -4.45 12.38
N ASN A 94 7.54 -3.93 12.91
CA ASN A 94 7.75 -3.72 14.34
C ASN A 94 7.88 -2.23 14.66
N VAL A 95 7.17 -1.76 15.67
CA VAL A 95 7.34 -0.42 16.23
C VAL A 95 8.29 -0.49 17.42
N ASP A 96 9.44 0.15 17.30
CA ASP A 96 10.39 0.35 18.38
C ASP A 96 10.09 1.72 19.02
N GLN A 97 9.26 1.68 20.04
CA GLN A 97 8.81 2.90 20.73
C GLN A 97 9.94 3.60 21.47
N THR A 98 10.93 2.84 21.96
CA THR A 98 12.08 3.40 22.69
C THR A 98 12.95 4.29 21.79
N ASN A 99 13.18 3.84 20.55
CA ASN A 99 13.97 4.57 19.55
C ASN A 99 13.10 5.33 18.56
N GLN A 100 11.77 5.37 18.76
CA GLN A 100 10.79 6.09 17.94
C GLN A 100 10.93 5.79 16.45
N ARG A 101 10.90 4.52 16.07
CA ARG A 101 11.11 4.06 14.70
C ARG A 101 10.23 2.87 14.34
N ILE A 102 10.00 2.68 13.05
CA ILE A 102 9.39 1.48 12.47
C ILE A 102 10.49 0.67 11.80
N ILE A 103 10.52 -0.62 12.08
CA ILE A 103 11.40 -1.59 11.43
C ILE A 103 10.52 -2.44 10.53
N LEU A 104 10.82 -2.42 9.23
CA LEU A 104 10.13 -3.17 8.21
C LEU A 104 11.07 -4.19 7.59
N ASP A 105 10.72 -5.47 7.72
CA ASP A 105 11.43 -6.59 7.11
C ASP A 105 10.57 -7.21 6.02
N ILE A 106 11.10 -7.26 4.79
CA ILE A 106 10.45 -7.87 3.62
C ILE A 106 11.38 -8.93 3.06
N PRO A 107 11.03 -10.23 3.15
CA PRO A 107 11.81 -11.29 2.50
C PRO A 107 11.70 -11.20 0.98
N TRP A 108 12.75 -11.61 0.26
CA TRP A 108 12.74 -11.66 -1.19
C TRP A 108 11.64 -12.60 -1.72
N ALA A 109 10.91 -12.18 -2.75
CA ALA A 109 10.10 -13.09 -3.52
C ALA A 109 11.00 -14.04 -4.35
N GLN A 110 10.52 -15.26 -4.63
CA GLN A 110 11.25 -16.19 -5.49
C GLN A 110 11.42 -15.57 -6.88
N ASN A 111 12.67 -15.37 -7.32
CA ASN A 111 13.08 -14.82 -8.62
C ASN A 111 13.09 -13.28 -8.77
N GLU A 112 13.03 -12.50 -7.71
CA GLU A 112 13.20 -11.04 -7.79
C GLU A 112 14.67 -10.65 -7.87
N THR A 113 15.12 -10.18 -9.06
CA THR A 113 16.51 -9.77 -9.29
C THR A 113 16.69 -8.28 -9.57
N LYS A 114 15.60 -7.51 -9.66
CA LYS A 114 15.66 -6.06 -9.97
C LYS A 114 14.54 -5.31 -9.26
N TYR A 115 14.72 -5.05 -8.00
CA TYR A 115 13.85 -4.15 -7.24
C TYR A 115 14.73 -3.04 -6.66
N ASP A 116 14.34 -1.77 -6.86
CA ASP A 116 14.93 -0.66 -6.11
C ASP A 116 14.17 -0.51 -4.79
N PRO A 117 14.72 -1.07 -3.69
CA PRO A 117 14.01 -1.07 -2.43
C PRO A 117 13.84 0.34 -1.88
N ARG A 118 14.76 1.25 -2.19
CA ARG A 118 14.74 2.58 -1.60
C ARG A 118 13.60 3.43 -2.14
N ALA A 119 13.41 3.45 -3.44
CA ALA A 119 12.31 4.19 -4.06
C ALA A 119 10.93 3.72 -3.58
N ALA A 120 10.75 2.39 -3.46
CA ALA A 120 9.51 1.80 -2.94
C ALA A 120 9.28 2.09 -1.45
N LEU A 121 10.33 2.13 -0.65
CA LEU A 121 10.25 2.46 0.78
C LEU A 121 9.98 3.95 0.99
N ASP A 122 10.59 4.84 0.20
CA ASP A 122 10.32 6.27 0.24
C ASP A 122 8.86 6.56 -0.15
N GLU A 123 8.33 5.82 -1.12
CA GLU A 123 6.91 5.89 -1.49
C GLU A 123 5.98 5.42 -0.37
N LEU A 124 6.33 4.34 0.32
CA LEU A 124 5.56 3.86 1.50
C LEU A 124 5.59 4.85 2.66
N GLY A 125 6.69 5.57 2.85
CA GLY A 125 6.87 6.59 3.88
C GLY A 125 6.23 7.94 3.56
N SER A 126 5.77 8.16 2.31
CA SER A 126 5.05 9.39 1.94
C SER A 126 3.70 9.47 2.66
N THR A 127 3.27 10.67 3.05
CA THR A 127 2.02 10.81 3.81
C THR A 127 0.83 10.36 2.98
N GLY A 128 0.82 10.66 1.69
CA GLY A 128 -0.31 10.36 0.80
C GLY A 128 -1.55 11.19 1.15
N ARG A 129 -1.35 12.38 1.69
CA ARG A 129 -2.43 13.28 2.10
C ARG A 129 -3.15 13.85 0.89
N LEU A 130 -4.39 13.44 0.71
CA LEU A 130 -5.27 14.02 -0.32
C LEU A 130 -5.81 15.38 0.15
N THR A 131 -5.69 16.40 -0.71
CA THR A 131 -6.38 17.68 -0.52
C THR A 131 -6.96 18.19 -1.82
N PHE A 132 -8.13 18.81 -1.74
CA PHE A 132 -8.73 19.60 -2.81
C PHE A 132 -8.52 21.06 -2.47
N ARG A 133 -7.92 21.82 -3.40
CA ARG A 133 -7.57 23.21 -3.15
C ARG A 133 -8.08 24.11 -4.27
N ALA A 134 -8.45 25.32 -3.89
CA ALA A 134 -8.73 26.37 -4.87
C ALA A 134 -7.44 26.74 -5.60
N VAL A 135 -7.47 26.80 -6.93
CA VAL A 135 -6.34 27.17 -7.77
C VAL A 135 -6.72 28.39 -8.59
N SER A 136 -5.84 29.41 -8.63
CA SER A 136 -6.05 30.59 -9.40
C SER A 136 -6.00 30.29 -10.92
N TYR A 137 -6.59 31.18 -11.73
CA TYR A 137 -6.54 31.03 -13.19
C TYR A 137 -5.09 31.00 -13.73
N GLU A 138 -4.23 31.84 -13.16
CA GLU A 138 -2.83 31.94 -13.58
C GLU A 138 -2.04 30.67 -13.25
N GLU A 139 -2.25 30.12 -12.06
CA GLU A 139 -1.62 28.87 -11.64
C GLU A 139 -2.11 27.66 -12.43
N ALA A 140 -3.41 27.61 -12.76
CA ALA A 140 -3.99 26.52 -13.54
C ALA A 140 -3.52 26.47 -15.01
N GLN A 141 -2.80 27.50 -15.50
CA GLN A 141 -2.17 27.51 -16.83
C GLN A 141 -0.76 26.90 -16.84
N LYS A 142 -0.18 26.65 -15.65
CA LYS A 142 1.14 26.02 -15.53
C LYS A 142 1.06 24.53 -15.81
N PRO A 143 2.20 23.89 -16.16
CA PRO A 143 2.29 22.42 -16.14
C PRO A 143 1.81 21.88 -14.81
N ILE A 144 1.17 20.70 -14.81
CA ILE A 144 0.48 20.16 -13.64
C ILE A 144 1.42 19.95 -12.45
N ASP A 145 2.66 19.59 -12.71
CA ASP A 145 3.74 19.38 -11.74
C ASP A 145 4.29 20.69 -11.13
N GLU A 146 3.97 21.84 -11.73
CA GLU A 146 4.38 23.18 -11.27
C GLU A 146 3.25 23.93 -10.54
N ILE A 147 2.04 23.36 -10.44
CA ILE A 147 0.92 23.98 -9.73
C ILE A 147 1.17 23.85 -8.23
N PRO A 148 1.29 24.97 -7.48
CA PRO A 148 1.64 24.93 -6.06
C PRO A 148 0.43 24.57 -5.20
N ALA A 149 0.65 23.82 -4.12
CA ALA A 149 -0.38 23.43 -3.14
C ALA A 149 -0.64 24.56 -2.10
N THR A 150 -0.80 25.80 -2.55
CA THR A 150 -0.91 27.00 -1.68
C THR A 150 -2.33 27.49 -1.47
N GLY A 151 -3.30 27.05 -2.31
CA GLY A 151 -4.69 27.50 -2.24
C GLY A 151 -5.46 27.03 -1.00
N GLU A 152 -6.62 27.66 -0.76
CA GLU A 152 -7.55 27.26 0.31
C GLU A 152 -7.91 25.77 0.18
N ILE A 153 -7.81 25.02 1.28
CA ILE A 153 -8.23 23.61 1.33
C ILE A 153 -9.76 23.58 1.37
N ILE A 154 -10.35 22.92 0.38
CA ILE A 154 -11.78 22.73 0.23
C ILE A 154 -12.23 21.43 0.90
N LEU A 155 -11.48 20.35 0.64
CA LEU A 155 -11.69 19.02 1.18
C LEU A 155 -10.32 18.40 1.50
N ASP A 156 -10.34 17.45 2.41
CA ASP A 156 -9.19 16.59 2.69
C ASP A 156 -9.58 15.11 2.73
N GLY A 157 -8.62 14.24 3.09
CA GLY A 157 -8.84 12.80 3.12
C GLY A 157 -9.93 12.34 4.08
N GLU A 158 -10.24 13.11 5.13
CA GLU A 158 -11.29 12.78 6.11
C GLU A 158 -12.69 12.90 5.51
N ASP A 159 -12.87 13.69 4.45
CA ASP A 159 -14.13 13.87 3.73
C ASP A 159 -14.40 12.75 2.71
N ILE A 160 -13.43 11.85 2.49
CA ILE A 160 -13.52 10.72 1.56
C ILE A 160 -13.95 9.46 2.30
N LYS A 161 -14.98 8.80 1.80
CA LYS A 161 -15.46 7.52 2.32
C LYS A 161 -14.64 6.35 1.75
N THR A 162 -14.40 6.38 0.43
CA THR A 162 -13.60 5.37 -0.26
C THR A 162 -13.14 5.87 -1.64
N ALA A 163 -12.18 5.16 -2.23
CA ALA A 163 -11.72 5.38 -3.58
C ALA A 163 -11.60 4.06 -4.34
N SER A 164 -11.86 4.10 -5.64
CA SER A 164 -11.72 2.98 -6.56
C SER A 164 -11.23 3.47 -7.92
N TYR A 165 -10.76 2.57 -8.77
CA TYR A 165 -10.35 2.92 -10.12
C TYR A 165 -11.17 2.16 -11.15
N PHE A 166 -11.35 2.75 -12.35
CA PHE A 166 -12.08 2.14 -13.45
C PHE A 166 -11.51 2.54 -14.79
N TYR A 167 -11.71 1.70 -15.81
CA TYR A 167 -11.30 2.00 -17.18
C TYR A 167 -12.33 2.90 -17.87
N ASN A 168 -11.86 4.04 -18.39
CA ASN A 168 -12.68 4.96 -19.16
C ASN A 168 -12.51 4.67 -20.66
N SER A 169 -13.53 4.08 -21.29
CA SER A 169 -13.50 3.69 -22.71
C SER A 169 -13.41 4.88 -23.66
N ASN A 170 -13.83 6.09 -23.24
CA ASN A 170 -13.80 7.28 -24.09
C ASN A 170 -12.38 7.86 -24.20
N THR A 171 -11.65 7.89 -23.07
CA THR A 171 -10.27 8.40 -23.02
C THR A 171 -9.23 7.32 -23.26
N ARG A 172 -9.58 6.04 -23.03
CA ARG A 172 -8.69 4.86 -23.05
C ARG A 172 -7.67 4.85 -21.91
N TYR A 173 -7.92 5.59 -20.86
CA TYR A 173 -7.13 5.63 -19.64
C TYR A 173 -7.92 5.16 -18.43
N TYR A 174 -7.26 4.98 -17.32
CA TYR A 174 -7.92 4.69 -16.06
C TYR A 174 -8.17 5.99 -15.29
N ASN A 175 -9.32 6.05 -14.63
CA ASN A 175 -9.72 7.16 -13.76
C ASN A 175 -9.86 6.66 -12.34
N VAL A 176 -9.78 7.56 -11.37
CA VAL A 176 -10.06 7.25 -9.96
C VAL A 176 -11.40 7.85 -9.57
N GLU A 177 -12.34 7.00 -9.15
CA GLU A 177 -13.63 7.41 -8.59
C GLU A 177 -13.48 7.58 -7.08
N LEU A 178 -13.92 8.71 -6.58
CA LEU A 178 -14.02 9.04 -5.17
C LEU A 178 -15.48 8.97 -4.73
N GLU A 179 -15.74 8.38 -3.58
CA GLU A 179 -17.03 8.47 -2.88
C GLU A 179 -16.83 9.31 -1.62
N PHE A 180 -17.56 10.40 -1.51
CA PHE A 180 -17.55 11.29 -0.36
C PHE A 180 -18.42 10.73 0.77
N ASN A 181 -18.06 11.04 2.02
CA ASN A 181 -18.97 10.92 3.15
C ASN A 181 -19.94 12.12 3.19
N ASP A 182 -20.86 12.14 4.15
CA ASP A 182 -21.91 13.19 4.22
C ASP A 182 -21.30 14.59 4.38
N SER A 183 -20.24 14.75 5.18
CA SER A 183 -19.52 16.02 5.34
C SER A 183 -18.86 16.44 4.03
N GLY A 184 -18.22 15.51 3.33
CA GLY A 184 -17.55 15.75 2.06
C GLY A 184 -18.55 16.19 0.96
N VAL A 185 -19.72 15.56 0.88
CA VAL A 185 -20.79 15.95 -0.06
C VAL A 185 -21.19 17.39 0.18
N GLU A 186 -21.46 17.78 1.44
CA GLU A 186 -21.89 19.14 1.77
C GLU A 186 -20.81 20.17 1.44
N LYS A 187 -19.58 19.96 1.88
CA LYS A 187 -18.45 20.86 1.63
C LYS A 187 -18.18 20.99 0.13
N PHE A 188 -18.21 19.87 -0.61
CA PHE A 188 -17.92 19.88 -2.05
C PHE A 188 -19.04 20.58 -2.85
N ALA A 189 -20.31 20.37 -2.48
CA ALA A 189 -21.42 21.06 -3.10
C ALA A 189 -21.36 22.57 -2.86
N GLN A 190 -21.04 23.01 -1.65
CA GLN A 190 -20.87 24.43 -1.34
C GLN A 190 -19.71 25.05 -2.14
N ALA A 191 -18.55 24.37 -2.16
CA ALA A 191 -17.36 24.86 -2.86
C ALA A 191 -17.57 24.90 -4.38
N THR A 192 -18.08 23.83 -4.99
CA THR A 192 -18.33 23.80 -6.43
C THR A 192 -19.40 24.81 -6.84
N GLY A 193 -20.41 25.05 -6.00
CA GLY A 193 -21.43 26.08 -6.25
C GLY A 193 -20.86 27.50 -6.30
N ARG A 194 -19.93 27.85 -5.40
CA ARG A 194 -19.25 29.18 -5.37
C ARG A 194 -18.14 29.33 -6.41
N MET A 195 -17.57 28.22 -6.88
CA MET A 195 -16.40 28.20 -7.75
C MET A 195 -16.72 27.85 -9.21
N VAL A 196 -17.95 27.95 -9.66
CA VAL A 196 -18.29 27.70 -11.07
C VAL A 196 -17.44 28.57 -11.99
N GLY A 197 -16.77 27.92 -12.95
CA GLY A 197 -15.84 28.57 -13.87
C GLY A 197 -14.41 28.74 -13.36
N GLN A 198 -14.13 28.44 -12.08
CA GLN A 198 -12.80 28.42 -11.47
C GLN A 198 -12.20 27.01 -11.47
N PHE A 199 -11.02 26.86 -10.89
CA PHE A 199 -10.27 25.61 -10.86
C PHE A 199 -10.16 25.06 -9.45
N ILE A 200 -10.32 23.73 -9.33
CA ILE A 200 -10.04 22.98 -8.11
C ILE A 200 -8.90 22.02 -8.41
N GLY A 201 -7.75 22.23 -7.76
CA GLY A 201 -6.62 21.31 -7.85
C GLY A 201 -6.78 20.16 -6.85
N ILE A 202 -6.46 18.96 -7.30
CA ILE A 202 -6.44 17.74 -6.49
C ILE A 202 -4.97 17.40 -6.24
N PHE A 203 -4.57 17.39 -4.98
CA PHE A 203 -3.18 17.20 -4.57
C PHE A 203 -3.03 15.96 -3.71
N ILE A 204 -1.95 15.23 -3.94
CA ILE A 204 -1.44 14.23 -2.99
C ILE A 204 -0.14 14.79 -2.42
N ASP A 205 -0.13 15.01 -1.11
CA ASP A 205 0.87 15.81 -0.43
C ASP A 205 0.96 17.22 -1.07
N ASP A 206 2.08 17.61 -1.61
CA ASP A 206 2.25 18.90 -2.30
C ASP A 206 2.22 18.77 -3.83
N LYS A 207 1.99 17.56 -4.37
CA LYS A 207 1.99 17.31 -5.81
C LYS A 207 0.59 17.40 -6.38
N CYS A 208 0.38 18.27 -7.35
CA CYS A 208 -0.88 18.34 -8.11
C CYS A 208 -1.02 17.12 -9.02
N ILE A 209 -2.14 16.41 -8.89
CA ILE A 209 -2.46 15.23 -9.70
C ILE A 209 -3.43 15.59 -10.83
N SER A 210 -4.36 16.50 -10.57
CA SER A 210 -5.36 16.96 -11.54
C SER A 210 -5.84 18.36 -11.14
N CYS A 211 -6.15 19.21 -12.11
CA CYS A 211 -6.64 20.56 -11.87
C CYS A 211 -7.82 20.89 -12.80
N PRO A 212 -9.00 20.27 -12.59
CA PRO A 212 -10.17 20.49 -13.41
C PRO A 212 -10.80 21.85 -13.19
N ARG A 213 -11.45 22.37 -14.26
CA ARG A 213 -12.34 23.51 -14.16
C ARG A 213 -13.72 23.07 -13.68
N VAL A 214 -14.27 23.75 -12.68
CA VAL A 214 -15.63 23.51 -12.19
C VAL A 214 -16.65 23.98 -13.25
N LYS A 215 -17.43 23.06 -13.81
CA LYS A 215 -18.44 23.36 -14.82
C LYS A 215 -19.78 23.75 -14.20
N GLU A 216 -20.14 23.07 -13.13
CA GLU A 216 -21.41 23.24 -12.42
C GLU A 216 -21.27 22.81 -10.96
N GLN A 217 -22.26 23.12 -10.13
CA GLN A 217 -22.33 22.64 -8.75
C GLN A 217 -22.48 21.11 -8.75
N ILE A 218 -21.67 20.43 -7.94
CA ILE A 218 -21.69 18.97 -7.79
C ILE A 218 -22.31 18.65 -6.42
N THR A 219 -23.48 18.01 -6.45
CA THR A 219 -24.24 17.61 -5.24
C THR A 219 -24.27 16.10 -5.04
N THR A 220 -23.60 15.35 -5.93
CA THR A 220 -23.49 13.89 -5.83
C THR A 220 -22.43 13.49 -4.82
N ASN A 221 -22.57 12.27 -4.29
CA ASN A 221 -21.55 11.69 -3.39
C ASN A 221 -20.36 11.10 -4.14
N LYS A 222 -20.22 11.34 -5.45
CA LYS A 222 -19.15 10.82 -6.27
C LYS A 222 -18.49 11.89 -7.11
N ALA A 223 -17.18 11.80 -7.25
CA ALA A 223 -16.38 12.58 -8.20
C ALA A 223 -15.35 11.67 -8.87
N SER A 224 -14.89 12.09 -10.06
CA SER A 224 -13.83 11.38 -10.78
C SER A 224 -12.57 12.24 -10.85
N ILE A 225 -11.44 11.63 -10.60
CA ILE A 225 -10.12 12.20 -10.93
C ILE A 225 -9.77 11.66 -12.31
N ASP A 226 -9.80 12.57 -13.28
CA ASP A 226 -9.45 12.25 -14.65
C ASP A 226 -7.95 12.54 -14.87
N GLY A 227 -7.30 11.64 -15.61
CA GLY A 227 -5.88 11.74 -15.96
C GLY A 227 -5.50 10.63 -16.93
N ASP A 228 -4.31 10.73 -17.50
CA ASP A 228 -3.76 9.72 -18.41
C ASP A 228 -3.11 8.57 -17.63
N PHE A 229 -3.82 8.04 -16.62
CA PHE A 229 -3.28 7.02 -15.71
C PHE A 229 -3.24 5.64 -16.37
N THR A 230 -2.14 4.95 -16.17
CA THR A 230 -2.05 3.49 -16.35
C THR A 230 -2.90 2.78 -15.28
N VAL A 231 -3.12 1.47 -15.41
CA VAL A 231 -3.86 0.71 -14.40
C VAL A 231 -3.14 0.69 -13.05
N GLU A 232 -1.81 0.59 -13.09
CA GLU A 232 -0.96 0.60 -11.90
C GLU A 232 -1.02 1.94 -11.17
N GLU A 233 -0.89 3.06 -11.89
CA GLU A 233 -0.96 4.41 -11.31
C GLU A 233 -2.33 4.72 -10.72
N ALA A 234 -3.42 4.39 -11.44
CA ALA A 234 -4.77 4.60 -10.96
C ALA A 234 -5.09 3.74 -9.72
N LYS A 235 -4.62 2.48 -9.71
CA LYS A 235 -4.74 1.59 -8.57
C LYS A 235 -3.98 2.12 -7.36
N ASP A 236 -2.73 2.52 -7.55
CA ASP A 236 -1.88 3.03 -6.47
C ASP A 236 -2.44 4.33 -5.87
N LEU A 237 -2.94 5.23 -6.72
CA LEU A 237 -3.62 6.46 -6.30
C LEU A 237 -4.90 6.16 -5.50
N ALA A 238 -5.75 5.25 -6.00
CA ALA A 238 -6.97 4.85 -5.31
C ALA A 238 -6.66 4.18 -3.96
N ASP A 239 -5.63 3.34 -3.89
CA ASP A 239 -5.21 2.66 -2.66
C ASP A 239 -4.65 3.67 -1.64
N LYS A 240 -3.82 4.64 -2.05
CA LYS A 240 -3.32 5.72 -1.18
C LYS A 240 -4.47 6.53 -0.57
N ILE A 241 -5.46 6.88 -1.36
CA ILE A 241 -6.63 7.63 -0.90
C ILE A 241 -7.48 6.79 0.06
N ARG A 242 -7.73 5.52 -0.30
CA ARG A 242 -8.58 4.60 0.48
C ARG A 242 -8.01 4.26 1.85
N PHE A 243 -6.70 4.08 1.95
CA PHE A 243 -6.04 3.74 3.23
C PHE A 243 -5.75 4.98 4.08
N GLY A 244 -5.87 6.15 3.50
CA GLY A 244 -5.67 7.43 4.18
C GLY A 244 -4.21 7.85 4.29
N ALA A 245 -4.04 9.05 4.86
CA ALA A 245 -2.74 9.66 5.04
C ALA A 245 -2.03 9.11 6.27
N LEU A 246 -0.70 8.96 6.18
CA LEU A 246 0.13 8.78 7.37
C LEU A 246 0.01 10.01 8.27
N PRO A 247 -0.03 9.84 9.59
CA PRO A 247 -0.12 10.96 10.55
C PRO A 247 1.12 11.87 10.49
N VAL A 248 2.24 11.32 10.02
CA VAL A 248 3.51 12.00 9.83
C VAL A 248 4.28 11.34 8.69
N PRO A 249 5.05 12.11 7.87
CA PRO A 249 5.95 11.52 6.90
C PRO A 249 6.97 10.63 7.60
N LEU A 250 7.33 9.53 6.98
CA LEU A 250 8.37 8.64 7.48
C LEU A 250 9.59 8.71 6.57
N LYS A 251 10.74 9.02 7.15
CA LYS A 251 12.02 9.05 6.45
C LYS A 251 12.75 7.72 6.61
N VAL A 252 13.16 7.14 5.50
CA VAL A 252 14.00 5.94 5.48
C VAL A 252 15.44 6.33 5.86
N VAL A 253 15.89 5.85 7.02
CA VAL A 253 17.25 6.17 7.54
C VAL A 253 18.25 5.05 7.29
N SER A 254 17.81 3.80 7.20
CA SER A 254 18.65 2.65 6.83
C SER A 254 17.86 1.69 5.95
N VAL A 255 18.57 1.12 4.98
CA VAL A 255 18.11 -0.02 4.16
C VAL A 255 19.24 -1.02 4.09
N ASP A 256 19.06 -2.15 4.75
CA ASP A 256 20.02 -3.24 4.76
C ASP A 256 19.50 -4.39 3.91
N THR A 257 20.32 -4.84 2.96
CA THR A 257 20.01 -6.01 2.13
C THR A 257 20.65 -7.23 2.78
N ILE A 258 19.80 -8.15 3.24
CA ILE A 258 20.24 -9.41 3.86
C ILE A 258 20.29 -10.46 2.75
N SER A 259 21.49 -11.00 2.51
CA SER A 259 21.67 -12.08 1.52
C SER A 259 21.32 -13.44 2.13
N ALA A 260 20.78 -14.35 1.32
CA ALA A 260 20.35 -15.70 1.72
C ALA A 260 21.50 -16.66 2.14
N GLN A 261 22.64 -16.15 2.60
CA GLN A 261 23.82 -16.96 2.89
C GLN A 261 23.63 -18.00 4.00
N LEU A 262 22.73 -17.74 4.96
CA LEU A 262 22.45 -18.70 6.04
C LEU A 262 21.57 -19.88 5.57
N GLY A 263 20.70 -19.67 4.58
CA GLY A 263 19.80 -20.71 4.06
C GLY A 263 20.51 -21.75 3.19
N GLN A 264 21.55 -21.36 2.44
CA GLN A 264 22.31 -22.28 1.60
C GLN A 264 23.18 -23.23 2.44
N GLY A 265 23.79 -22.75 3.53
CA GLY A 265 24.58 -23.59 4.42
C GLY A 265 23.76 -24.55 5.31
N ALA A 266 22.48 -24.28 5.54
CA ALA A 266 21.60 -25.16 6.34
C ALA A 266 20.94 -26.28 5.53
N LEU A 267 20.98 -26.22 4.20
CA LEU A 267 20.43 -27.23 3.29
C LEU A 267 21.52 -28.20 2.75
N GLU A 268 22.81 -27.95 3.03
CA GLU A 268 23.91 -28.78 2.62
C GLU A 268 24.39 -29.79 3.71
N ILE A 269 23.68 -29.90 4.83
CA ILE A 269 23.84 -30.93 5.85
C ILE A 269 22.68 -31.91 5.72
#